data_6b60c125e119051b17f65e510722e013
#
_entry.id   6b60c125e119051b17f65e510722e013
#
_cell.length_a   1.000
_cell.length_b   1.000
_cell.length_c   1.000
_cell.angle_alpha   90.00
_cell.angle_beta   90.00
_cell.angle_gamma   90.00
#
_symmetry.space_group_name_H-M   'P 1'
#
loop_
_entity.id
_entity.type
_entity.pdbx_description
1 polymer ?
#
loop_
_entity_poly.entity_id
_entity_poly.type
_entity_poly.pdbx_seq_one_letter_code
_entity_poly.pdbx_strand_id
1 'polypeptide(L)' 'MPFVTVQIGKGHSIEKKRKLVKAVTDALASALGTKPEWITVHIDEFEREDWAVGGVLHYDKHNGRHEETGR' A
#
# COMPACT_ATOMS: atom_id res chain seq x y z
N MET A 1 2.03 -14.83 -16.49
CA MET A 1 1.75 -14.87 -15.05
C MET A 1 1.89 -13.48 -14.46
N PRO A 2 0.75 -12.74 -14.19
CA PRO A 2 0.84 -11.38 -13.65
C PRO A 2 1.39 -11.37 -12.24
N PHE A 3 2.19 -10.35 -11.96
CA PHE A 3 2.77 -10.13 -10.65
C PHE A 3 2.56 -8.65 -10.31
N VAL A 4 1.90 -8.38 -9.18
CA VAL A 4 1.57 -7.01 -8.79
C VAL A 4 2.14 -6.73 -7.40
N THR A 5 2.75 -5.59 -7.24
CA THR A 5 3.19 -5.12 -5.94
C THR A 5 2.35 -3.91 -5.54
N VAL A 6 1.74 -3.99 -4.36
CA VAL A 6 0.96 -2.89 -3.81
C VAL A 6 1.75 -2.30 -2.66
N GLN A 7 2.02 -1.01 -2.74
CA GLN A 7 2.81 -0.30 -1.74
C GLN A 7 1.88 0.53 -0.88
N ILE A 8 1.83 0.24 0.42
CA ILE A 8 0.92 0.91 1.35
C ILE A 8 1.64 1.23 2.65
N GLY A 9 1.08 2.15 3.41
CA GLY A 9 1.58 2.42 4.75
C GLY A 9 1.22 1.29 5.70
N LYS A 10 2.01 1.12 6.73
CA LYS A 10 1.75 0.14 7.79
C LYS A 10 0.52 0.52 8.60
N GLY A 11 -0.06 -0.46 9.24
CA GLY A 11 -1.16 -0.24 10.16
C GLY A 11 -2.47 -0.89 9.77
N HIS A 12 -2.55 -1.48 8.59
CA HIS A 12 -3.77 -2.16 8.16
C HIS A 12 -3.86 -3.55 8.77
N SER A 13 -5.08 -3.93 9.13
CA SER A 13 -5.33 -5.25 9.71
C SER A 13 -5.17 -6.35 8.67
N ILE A 14 -5.03 -7.58 9.16
CA ILE A 14 -4.95 -8.73 8.27
C ILE A 14 -6.23 -8.88 7.45
N GLU A 15 -7.37 -8.51 8.03
CA GLU A 15 -8.63 -8.58 7.30
C GLU A 15 -8.70 -7.59 6.15
N LYS A 16 -8.17 -6.39 6.37
CA LYS A 16 -8.11 -5.41 5.28
C LYS A 16 -7.15 -5.86 4.19
N LYS A 17 -6.05 -6.50 4.56
CA LYS A 17 -5.13 -7.04 3.58
C LYS A 17 -5.75 -8.15 2.76
N ARG A 18 -6.56 -8.99 3.39
CA ARG A 18 -7.30 -10.04 2.67
C ARG A 18 -8.23 -9.44 1.64
N LYS A 19 -8.95 -8.37 2.00
CA LYS A 19 -9.82 -7.68 1.06
C LYS A 19 -9.04 -7.04 -0.07
N LEU A 20 -7.90 -6.44 0.26
CA LEU A 20 -7.07 -5.78 -0.73
C LEU A 20 -6.58 -6.77 -1.79
N VAL A 21 -5.99 -7.88 -1.35
CA VAL A 21 -5.44 -8.84 -2.32
C VAL A 21 -6.52 -9.49 -3.15
N LYS A 22 -7.70 -9.72 -2.57
CA LYS A 22 -8.82 -10.26 -3.33
C LYS A 22 -9.29 -9.28 -4.39
N ALA A 23 -9.45 -8.00 -4.03
CA ALA A 23 -9.90 -6.98 -4.96
C ALA A 23 -8.92 -6.80 -6.11
N VAL A 24 -7.63 -6.76 -5.81
CA VAL A 24 -6.60 -6.60 -6.83
C VAL A 24 -6.58 -7.82 -7.75
N THR A 25 -6.66 -9.01 -7.18
CA THR A 25 -6.67 -10.24 -7.96
C THR A 25 -7.87 -10.28 -8.90
N ASP A 26 -9.07 -9.97 -8.37
CA ASP A 26 -10.28 -10.00 -9.17
C ASP A 26 -10.23 -8.98 -10.31
N ALA A 27 -9.70 -7.79 -10.03
CA ALA A 27 -9.59 -6.75 -11.05
C ALA A 27 -8.65 -7.19 -12.19
N LEU A 28 -7.52 -7.77 -11.83
CA LEU A 28 -6.55 -8.22 -12.82
C LEU A 28 -7.08 -9.40 -13.62
N ALA A 29 -7.71 -10.35 -12.95
CA ALA A 29 -8.28 -11.51 -13.62
C ALA A 29 -9.29 -11.06 -14.67
N SER A 30 -10.15 -10.11 -14.31
CA SER A 30 -11.16 -9.58 -15.21
C SER A 30 -10.54 -8.80 -16.37
N ALA A 31 -9.64 -7.89 -16.04
CA ALA A 31 -9.07 -6.99 -17.06
C ALA A 31 -8.19 -7.73 -18.06
N LEU A 32 -7.46 -8.73 -17.61
CA LEU A 32 -6.50 -9.43 -18.45
C LEU A 32 -7.04 -10.73 -19.01
N GLY A 33 -8.22 -11.17 -18.55
CA GLY A 33 -8.78 -12.44 -18.98
C GLY A 33 -7.95 -13.63 -18.53
N THR A 34 -7.35 -13.54 -17.35
CA THR A 34 -6.51 -14.60 -16.83
C THR A 34 -7.14 -15.22 -15.58
N LYS A 35 -6.62 -16.37 -15.16
CA LYS A 35 -7.14 -17.06 -13.99
C LYS A 35 -6.60 -16.44 -12.71
N PRO A 36 -7.44 -16.29 -11.67
CA PRO A 36 -6.98 -15.74 -10.40
C PRO A 36 -5.80 -16.49 -9.80
N GLU A 37 -5.77 -17.80 -9.97
CA GLU A 37 -4.70 -18.62 -9.38
C GLU A 37 -3.34 -18.39 -10.04
N TRP A 38 -3.31 -17.69 -11.17
CA TRP A 38 -2.06 -17.34 -11.84
C TRP A 38 -1.51 -15.99 -11.42
N ILE A 39 -2.26 -15.22 -10.62
CA ILE A 39 -1.91 -13.86 -10.25
C ILE A 39 -1.23 -13.85 -8.88
N THR A 40 -0.06 -13.23 -8.83
CA THR A 40 0.65 -13.02 -7.57
C THR A 40 0.51 -11.57 -7.14
N VAL A 41 0.11 -11.36 -5.89
CA VAL A 41 0.04 -10.02 -5.33
C VAL A 41 0.96 -9.97 -4.12
N HIS A 42 1.85 -9.00 -4.12
CA HIS A 42 2.80 -8.76 -3.03
C HIS A 42 2.49 -7.41 -2.40
N ILE A 43 2.48 -7.35 -1.08
CA ILE A 43 2.25 -6.11 -0.34
C ILE A 43 3.56 -5.64 0.26
N ASP A 44 3.95 -4.41 -0.08
CA ASP A 44 5.08 -3.72 0.54
C ASP A 44 4.53 -2.70 1.52
N GLU A 45 4.97 -2.77 2.77
CA GLU A 45 4.51 -1.83 3.79
C GLU A 45 5.62 -0.89 4.20
N PHE A 46 5.27 0.37 4.43
CA PHE A 46 6.23 1.39 4.82
C PHE A 46 5.91 1.94 6.18
N GLU A 47 6.95 2.23 6.93
CA GLU A 47 6.82 3.09 8.10
C GLU A 47 6.68 4.53 7.62
N ARG A 48 5.99 5.35 8.40
CA ARG A 48 5.81 6.75 8.04
C ARG A 48 7.13 7.51 8.00
N GLU A 49 8.11 7.04 8.75
CA GLU A 49 9.44 7.64 8.77
C GLU A 49 10.27 7.28 7.53
N ASP A 50 9.76 6.36 6.70
CA ASP A 50 10.45 5.92 5.50
C ASP A 50 9.79 6.43 4.22
N TRP A 51 8.86 7.34 4.36
CA TRP A 51 8.03 7.81 3.25
C TRP A 51 7.94 9.32 3.28
N ALA A 52 8.40 9.97 2.21
CA ALA A 52 8.40 11.42 2.10
C ALA A 52 7.77 11.87 0.79
N VAL A 53 7.12 13.01 0.85
CA VAL A 53 6.58 13.68 -0.33
C VAL A 53 7.01 15.14 -0.26
N GLY A 54 7.62 15.62 -1.35
CA GLY A 54 8.07 17.00 -1.39
C GLY A 54 9.13 17.33 -0.36
N GLY A 55 9.91 16.32 0.05
CA GLY A 55 10.96 16.51 1.04
C GLY A 55 10.49 16.48 2.48
N VAL A 56 9.20 16.17 2.71
CA VAL A 56 8.65 16.11 4.07
C VAL A 56 8.21 14.68 4.36
N LEU A 57 8.71 14.14 5.46
CA LEU A 57 8.34 12.79 5.87
C LEU A 57 6.86 12.71 6.23
N HIS A 58 6.26 11.61 5.85
CA HIS A 58 4.86 11.34 6.21
C HIS A 58 4.68 11.35 7.73
N TYR A 59 5.70 10.85 8.44
CA TYR A 59 5.75 10.88 9.90
C TYR A 59 5.50 12.31 10.43
N ASP A 60 6.19 13.29 9.85
CA ASP A 60 6.10 14.68 10.32
C ASP A 60 4.74 15.29 10.02
N LYS A 61 4.16 14.96 8.90
CA LYS A 61 2.85 15.50 8.53
C LYS A 61 1.75 15.04 9.48
N HIS A 62 1.83 13.80 9.92
CA HIS A 62 0.75 13.22 10.70
C HIS A 62 0.99 13.23 12.20
N ASN A 63 2.22 13.53 12.64
CA ASN A 63 2.53 13.62 14.06
C ASN A 63 2.72 15.04 14.52
N GLY A 64 2.49 15.96 13.68
CA GLY A 64 2.44 17.27 14.06
C GLY A 64 3.65 18.02 14.25
N ARG A 65 3.73 17.83 14.59
CA ARG A 65 4.00 18.41 14.83
C ARG A 65 4.32 19.34 14.58
N HIS A 66 4.21 19.21 14.58
CA HIS A 66 4.18 19.83 14.26
C HIS A 66 4.64 20.81 14.35
N GLU A 67 4.63 20.93 14.54
CA GLU A 67 4.84 21.58 14.59
C GLU A 67 5.54 22.24 14.49
N GLU A 68 5.82 22.19 14.72
CA GLU A 68 6.45 22.44 14.64
C GLU A 68 7.01 22.75 13.95
N THR A 69 7.10 22.49 13.84
CA THR A 69 7.51 22.51 13.19
C THR A 69 7.70 22.81 12.36
N GLY A 70 7.67 22.95 12.26
CA GLY A 70 7.61 23.05 11.48
C GLY A 70 7.46 23.21 10.79
N ARG A 71 7.30 23.30 10.69
CA ARG A 71 7.08 23.25 10.04
C ARG A 71 6.92 23.53 9.69
#